data_5c7a9d56b85187ca0fa7412e1c2679f2
#
_entry.id   5c7a9d56b85187ca0fa7412e1c2679f2
#
_cell.length_a   1.000
_cell.length_b   1.000
_cell.length_c   1.000
_cell.angle_alpha   90.00
_cell.angle_beta   90.00
_cell.angle_gamma   90.00
#
_symmetry.space_group_name_H-M   'P 1'
#
loop_
_entity.id
_entity.type
_entity.pdbx_description
1 polymer ?
#
loop_
_entity_poly.entity_id
_entity_poly.type
_entity_poly.pdbx_seq_one_letter_code
_entity_poly.pdbx_strand_id
1 'polypeptide(L)'
;MNLTYDSQMFRETFESEFTWLNGFMRNVRRFSDKPAAIDPQSGRTWSYKELNADANRFANAMKKDGVKKNDIVFMQLYNSPQFLFGYIAPQKLGAISNPANFNLSPGETAEIMGHNKPVVYVYDADIMQTAVQALEICEHKPKLVLCVNNSKKEVTLPEGHIFFDGTPVMNVMPYFSIKSMQLLGLNVLIITRHAPA
;
A
#
# COMPACT_ATOMS: atom_id res chain seq x y z
N MET A 1 3.38 -33.68 34.76
CA MET A 1 2.50 -33.29 33.68
C MET A 1 3.18 -33.74 32.39
N ASN A 2 2.77 -34.86 31.79
CA ASN A 2 3.36 -35.30 30.51
C ASN A 2 2.79 -34.44 29.40
N LEU A 3 3.57 -33.47 28.93
CA LEU A 3 3.27 -32.71 27.73
C LEU A 3 3.54 -33.64 26.53
N THR A 4 2.54 -34.36 26.10
CA THR A 4 2.58 -35.06 24.80
C THR A 4 2.51 -34.01 23.71
N TYR A 5 3.57 -33.97 22.88
CA TYR A 5 3.60 -33.14 21.70
C TYR A 5 2.51 -33.59 20.73
N ASP A 6 1.52 -32.74 20.47
CA ASP A 6 0.48 -32.96 19.49
C ASP A 6 0.80 -32.08 18.25
N SER A 7 1.20 -32.74 17.18
CA SER A 7 1.58 -32.07 15.93
C SER A 7 0.41 -31.35 15.26
N GLN A 8 -0.82 -31.81 15.46
CA GLN A 8 -2.02 -31.18 14.93
C GLN A 8 -2.34 -29.90 15.71
N MET A 9 -2.37 -29.98 17.03
CA MET A 9 -2.59 -28.80 17.88
C MET A 9 -1.49 -27.76 17.70
N PHE A 10 -0.24 -28.20 17.48
CA PHE A 10 0.88 -27.31 17.17
C PHE A 10 0.62 -26.55 15.86
N ARG A 11 0.24 -27.23 14.78
CA ARG A 11 -0.09 -26.61 13.49
C ARG A 11 -1.27 -25.65 13.60
N GLU A 12 -2.37 -26.07 14.21
CA GLU A 12 -3.56 -25.23 14.40
C GLU A 12 -3.23 -23.97 15.17
N THR A 13 -2.41 -24.06 16.21
CA THR A 13 -1.99 -22.90 17.01
C THR A 13 -0.98 -22.02 16.29
N PHE A 14 0.10 -22.60 15.75
CA PHE A 14 1.19 -21.83 15.18
C PHE A 14 0.92 -21.36 13.75
N GLU A 15 0.23 -22.13 12.93
CA GLU A 15 -0.08 -21.72 11.54
C GLU A 15 -1.25 -20.72 11.50
N SER A 16 -2.22 -20.81 12.41
CA SER A 16 -3.37 -19.91 12.43
C SER A 16 -3.21 -18.69 13.33
N GLU A 17 -2.59 -18.85 14.52
CA GLU A 17 -2.54 -17.79 15.52
C GLU A 17 -1.21 -17.03 15.60
N PHE A 18 -0.09 -17.66 15.24
CA PHE A 18 1.23 -17.02 15.27
C PHE A 18 1.60 -16.38 13.95
N THR A 19 0.66 -15.71 13.30
CA THR A 19 0.95 -14.86 12.14
C THR A 19 1.45 -13.49 12.58
N TRP A 20 2.24 -12.84 11.72
CA TRP A 20 2.68 -11.47 11.95
C TRP A 20 1.49 -10.52 12.22
N LEU A 21 0.41 -10.66 11.43
CA LEU A 21 -0.80 -9.85 11.57
C LEU A 21 -1.46 -10.04 12.95
N ASN A 22 -1.57 -11.29 13.42
CA ASN A 22 -2.13 -11.56 14.75
C ASN A 22 -1.26 -10.98 15.86
N GLY A 23 0.08 -11.02 15.71
CA GLY A 23 1.02 -10.34 16.60
C GLY A 23 0.79 -8.83 16.64
N PHE A 24 0.67 -8.20 15.48
CA PHE A 24 0.35 -6.78 15.37
C PHE A 24 -1.01 -6.45 16.02
N MET A 25 -2.07 -7.21 15.72
CA MET A 25 -3.40 -6.99 16.28
C MET A 25 -3.45 -7.20 17.81
N ARG A 26 -2.64 -8.11 18.34
CA ARG A 26 -2.46 -8.26 19.79
C ARG A 26 -1.83 -7.00 20.40
N ASN A 27 -0.82 -6.43 19.74
CA ASN A 27 -0.20 -5.18 20.18
C ASN A 27 -1.19 -3.99 20.10
N VAL A 28 -2.01 -3.91 19.06
CA VAL A 28 -3.08 -2.90 18.95
C VAL A 28 -4.02 -2.97 20.15
N ARG A 29 -4.44 -4.18 20.57
CA ARG A 29 -5.31 -4.33 21.74
C ARG A 29 -4.60 -4.02 23.06
N ARG A 30 -3.33 -4.43 23.19
CA ARG A 30 -2.59 -4.36 24.45
C ARG A 30 -1.94 -2.99 24.68
N PHE A 31 -1.53 -2.32 23.60
CA PHE A 31 -0.73 -1.09 23.65
C PHE A 31 -1.36 0.04 22.80
N SER A 32 -2.68 0.09 22.74
CA SER A 32 -3.49 0.96 21.88
C SER A 32 -2.89 2.36 21.67
N ASP A 33 -2.57 3.03 22.77
CA ASP A 33 -2.13 4.44 22.78
C ASP A 33 -0.60 4.61 22.86
N LYS A 34 0.16 3.50 22.83
CA LYS A 34 1.62 3.56 22.79
C LYS A 34 2.10 3.88 21.38
N PRO A 35 3.23 4.59 21.24
CA PRO A 35 3.87 4.82 19.94
C PRO A 35 4.17 3.49 19.22
N ALA A 36 3.75 3.40 17.97
CA ALA A 36 4.01 2.26 17.08
C ALA A 36 4.95 2.63 15.94
N ALA A 37 4.90 3.87 15.47
CA ALA A 37 5.76 4.39 14.41
C ALA A 37 5.99 5.90 14.61
N ILE A 38 7.18 6.35 14.22
CA ILE A 38 7.56 7.76 14.22
C ILE A 38 8.12 8.06 12.83
N ASP A 39 7.60 9.09 12.18
CA ASP A 39 8.17 9.62 10.95
C ASP A 39 9.14 10.76 11.30
N PRO A 40 10.45 10.58 11.12
CA PRO A 40 11.43 11.59 11.49
C PRO A 40 11.37 12.84 10.59
N GLN A 41 10.80 12.73 9.38
CA GLN A 41 10.72 13.85 8.43
C GLN A 41 9.60 14.81 8.82
N SER A 42 8.41 14.30 9.17
CA SER A 42 7.28 15.13 9.59
C SER A 42 7.20 15.33 11.11
N GLY A 43 7.94 14.55 11.90
CA GLY A 43 7.83 14.50 13.36
C GLY A 43 6.55 13.81 13.85
N ARG A 44 5.70 13.32 12.95
CA ARG A 44 4.45 12.67 13.33
C ARG A 44 4.70 11.31 13.97
N THR A 45 4.00 11.07 15.06
CA THR A 45 3.97 9.79 15.75
C THR A 45 2.60 9.13 15.57
N TRP A 46 2.59 7.84 15.26
CA TRP A 46 1.39 7.01 15.25
C TRP A 46 1.39 6.11 16.48
N SER A 47 0.29 6.10 17.21
CA SER A 47 -0.02 5.03 18.15
C SER A 47 -0.38 3.74 17.39
N TYR A 48 -0.37 2.60 18.09
CA TYR A 48 -0.84 1.33 17.50
C TYR A 48 -2.26 1.42 16.97
N LYS A 49 -3.14 2.14 17.66
CA LYS A 49 -4.53 2.37 17.25
C LYS A 49 -4.60 3.19 15.95
N GLU A 50 -3.85 4.27 15.84
CA GLU A 50 -3.83 5.12 14.65
C GLU A 50 -3.23 4.40 13.45
N LEU A 51 -2.09 3.70 13.64
CA LEU A 51 -1.47 2.90 12.59
C LEU A 51 -2.44 1.82 12.08
N ASN A 52 -3.15 1.16 12.99
CA ASN A 52 -4.18 0.17 12.63
C ASN A 52 -5.35 0.80 11.88
N ALA A 53 -5.78 2.00 12.28
CA ALA A 53 -6.87 2.71 11.59
C ALA A 53 -6.48 3.10 10.16
N ASP A 54 -5.24 3.59 9.95
CA ASP A 54 -4.72 3.93 8.63
C ASP A 54 -4.60 2.69 7.74
N ALA A 55 -4.06 1.59 8.29
CA ALA A 55 -4.00 0.31 7.59
C ALA A 55 -5.39 -0.24 7.23
N ASN A 56 -6.40 -0.07 8.10
CA ASN A 56 -7.79 -0.46 7.79
C ASN A 56 -8.37 0.36 6.64
N ARG A 57 -8.11 1.69 6.62
CA ARG A 57 -8.56 2.56 5.54
C ARG A 57 -7.99 2.10 4.20
N PHE A 58 -6.69 1.82 4.17
CA PHE A 58 -6.03 1.32 2.97
C PHE A 58 -6.53 -0.07 2.55
N ALA A 59 -6.72 -0.99 3.50
CA ALA A 59 -7.30 -2.30 3.22
C ALA A 59 -8.71 -2.19 2.61
N ASN A 60 -9.56 -1.30 3.15
CA ASN A 60 -10.90 -1.09 2.62
C ASN A 60 -10.88 -0.49 1.20
N ALA A 61 -9.95 0.41 0.90
CA ALA A 61 -9.76 0.94 -0.44
C ALA A 61 -9.36 -0.17 -1.42
N MET A 62 -8.33 -0.94 -1.10
CA MET A 62 -7.91 -2.08 -1.94
C MET A 62 -9.02 -3.11 -2.14
N LYS A 63 -9.80 -3.41 -1.09
CA LYS A 63 -10.95 -4.32 -1.19
C LYS A 63 -12.01 -3.79 -2.16
N LYS A 64 -12.29 -2.47 -2.12
CA LYS A 64 -13.22 -1.82 -3.06
C LYS A 64 -12.74 -1.93 -4.50
N ASP A 65 -11.42 -1.86 -4.72
CA ASP A 65 -10.81 -2.02 -6.04
C ASP A 65 -10.61 -3.50 -6.44
N GLY A 66 -11.19 -4.43 -5.67
CA GLY A 66 -11.28 -5.84 -6.00
C GLY A 66 -10.08 -6.69 -5.56
N VAL A 67 -9.19 -6.17 -4.70
CA VAL A 67 -8.13 -6.97 -4.07
C VAL A 67 -8.74 -7.97 -3.10
N LYS A 68 -8.32 -9.22 -3.19
CA LYS A 68 -8.85 -10.35 -2.44
C LYS A 68 -7.74 -11.23 -1.88
N LYS A 69 -8.14 -12.26 -1.13
CA LYS A 69 -7.22 -13.26 -0.58
C LYS A 69 -6.33 -13.87 -1.66
N ASN A 70 -5.05 -14.02 -1.33
CA ASN A 70 -3.96 -14.53 -2.17
C ASN A 70 -3.52 -13.59 -3.31
N ASP A 71 -4.15 -12.44 -3.51
CA ASP A 71 -3.62 -11.43 -4.43
C ASP A 71 -2.29 -10.88 -3.90
N ILE A 72 -1.40 -10.53 -4.80
CA ILE A 72 -0.08 -9.98 -4.46
C ILE A 72 -0.10 -8.46 -4.60
N VAL A 73 0.36 -7.78 -3.55
CA VAL A 73 0.63 -6.34 -3.52
C VAL A 73 2.14 -6.15 -3.51
N PHE A 74 2.70 -5.81 -4.65
CA PHE A 74 4.11 -5.56 -4.86
C PHE A 74 4.46 -4.13 -4.48
N MET A 75 5.52 -3.92 -3.68
CA MET A 75 5.86 -2.60 -3.16
C MET A 75 7.35 -2.32 -3.32
N GLN A 76 7.67 -1.20 -3.97
CA GLN A 76 9.02 -0.63 -4.03
C GLN A 76 8.97 0.78 -3.42
N LEU A 77 9.10 0.85 -2.11
CA LEU A 77 8.97 2.07 -1.34
C LEU A 77 10.21 2.29 -0.48
N TYR A 78 10.58 3.56 -0.31
CA TYR A 78 11.46 3.94 0.78
C TYR A 78 10.79 3.71 2.14
N ASN A 79 11.60 3.72 3.21
CA ASN A 79 11.08 3.64 4.57
C ASN A 79 10.19 4.86 4.84
N SER A 80 8.90 4.62 4.96
CA SER A 80 7.88 5.65 5.09
C SER A 80 6.66 5.12 5.85
N PRO A 81 5.79 5.98 6.36
CA PRO A 81 4.50 5.54 6.92
C PRO A 81 3.67 4.74 5.92
N GLN A 82 3.72 5.10 4.64
CA GLN A 82 3.01 4.41 3.57
C GLN A 82 3.51 2.98 3.34
N PHE A 83 4.82 2.75 3.56
CA PHE A 83 5.36 1.38 3.57
C PHE A 83 4.68 0.53 4.65
N LEU A 84 4.52 1.07 5.87
CA LEU A 84 3.85 0.35 6.97
C LEU A 84 2.38 0.05 6.64
N PHE A 85 1.66 1.04 6.11
CA PHE A 85 0.26 0.82 5.70
C PHE A 85 0.16 -0.21 4.59
N GLY A 86 1.02 -0.09 3.57
CA GLY A 86 1.11 -1.02 2.45
C GLY A 86 1.48 -2.43 2.85
N TYR A 87 2.26 -2.59 3.92
CA TYR A 87 2.63 -3.90 4.45
C TYR A 87 1.52 -4.55 5.28
N ILE A 88 0.82 -3.77 6.12
CA ILE A 88 -0.22 -4.29 7.02
C ILE A 88 -1.54 -4.55 6.28
N ALA A 89 -1.94 -3.62 5.41
CA ALA A 89 -3.27 -3.61 4.83
C ALA A 89 -3.59 -4.83 3.95
N PRO A 90 -2.68 -5.31 3.05
CA PRO A 90 -2.93 -6.51 2.28
C PRO A 90 -3.16 -7.73 3.16
N GLN A 91 -2.37 -7.90 4.22
CA GLN A 91 -2.49 -9.02 5.14
C GLN A 91 -3.87 -9.06 5.83
N LYS A 92 -4.49 -7.90 6.09
CA LYS A 92 -5.86 -7.84 6.63
C LYS A 92 -6.91 -8.39 5.67
N LEU A 93 -6.61 -8.41 4.38
CA LEU A 93 -7.46 -8.98 3.33
C LEU A 93 -7.11 -10.44 3.02
N GLY A 94 -6.10 -11.00 3.70
CA GLY A 94 -5.52 -12.28 3.33
C GLY A 94 -4.73 -12.24 2.02
N ALA A 95 -4.41 -11.04 1.53
CA ALA A 95 -3.51 -10.82 0.40
C ALA A 95 -2.05 -10.84 0.88
N ILE A 96 -1.12 -10.92 -0.06
CA ILE A 96 0.31 -11.07 0.18
C ILE A 96 0.99 -9.73 -0.01
N SER A 97 1.61 -9.21 1.05
CA SER A 97 2.51 -8.06 0.96
C SER A 97 3.87 -8.53 0.44
N ASN A 98 4.29 -7.99 -0.68
CA ASN A 98 5.56 -8.35 -1.34
C ASN A 98 6.45 -7.10 -1.47
N PRO A 99 7.20 -6.74 -0.41
CA PRO A 99 8.17 -5.66 -0.49
C PRO A 99 9.39 -6.07 -1.30
N ALA A 100 9.87 -5.15 -2.13
CA ALA A 100 11.08 -5.31 -2.91
C ALA A 100 12.03 -4.12 -2.70
N ASN A 101 13.29 -4.33 -3.02
CA ASN A 101 14.30 -3.29 -2.95
C ASN A 101 13.97 -2.19 -3.97
N PHE A 102 13.98 -0.94 -3.52
CA PHE A 102 13.74 0.22 -4.38
C PHE A 102 14.92 0.52 -5.33
N ASN A 103 16.10 -0.07 -5.11
CA ASN A 103 17.28 0.09 -5.98
C ASN A 103 17.32 -0.93 -7.14
N LEU A 104 16.32 -1.78 -7.32
CA LEU A 104 16.25 -2.69 -8.45
C LEU A 104 16.18 -1.91 -9.78
N SER A 105 16.86 -2.45 -10.79
CA SER A 105 16.74 -1.96 -12.16
C SER A 105 15.34 -2.23 -12.73
N PRO A 106 14.94 -1.53 -13.82
CA PRO A 106 13.68 -1.80 -14.51
C PRO A 106 13.52 -3.26 -14.93
N GLY A 107 14.59 -3.89 -15.41
CA GLY A 107 14.58 -5.30 -15.83
C GLY A 107 14.34 -6.25 -14.67
N GLU A 108 15.06 -6.09 -13.55
CA GLU A 108 14.87 -6.91 -12.35
C GLU A 108 13.47 -6.74 -11.75
N THR A 109 12.97 -5.50 -11.74
CA THR A 109 11.61 -5.21 -11.29
C THR A 109 10.57 -5.89 -12.16
N ALA A 110 10.75 -5.83 -13.50
CA ALA A 110 9.87 -6.48 -14.45
C ALA A 110 9.89 -8.01 -14.32
N GLU A 111 11.05 -8.60 -14.09
CA GLU A 111 11.23 -10.06 -13.86
C GLU A 111 10.44 -10.50 -12.62
N ILE A 112 10.60 -9.79 -11.50
CA ILE A 112 9.85 -10.08 -10.26
C ILE A 112 8.34 -9.94 -10.48
N MET A 113 7.88 -8.88 -11.15
CA MET A 113 6.46 -8.69 -11.47
C MET A 113 5.93 -9.78 -12.41
N GLY A 114 6.72 -10.19 -13.39
CA GLY A 114 6.36 -11.26 -14.31
C GLY A 114 6.20 -12.61 -13.63
N HIS A 115 7.05 -12.89 -12.62
CA HIS A 115 6.98 -14.10 -11.82
C HIS A 115 5.81 -14.08 -10.83
N ASN A 116 5.67 -13.00 -10.07
CA ASN A 116 4.73 -12.90 -8.96
C ASN A 116 3.31 -12.48 -9.39
N LYS A 117 3.17 -11.88 -10.58
CA LYS A 117 1.92 -11.40 -11.17
C LYS A 117 1.07 -10.57 -10.18
N PRO A 118 1.62 -9.45 -9.66
CA PRO A 118 0.93 -8.65 -8.66
C PRO A 118 -0.34 -8.01 -9.23
N VAL A 119 -1.37 -7.94 -8.39
CA VAL A 119 -2.62 -7.21 -8.71
C VAL A 119 -2.45 -5.71 -8.46
N VAL A 120 -1.64 -5.37 -7.47
CA VAL A 120 -1.31 -3.98 -7.13
C VAL A 120 0.20 -3.79 -7.17
N TYR A 121 0.64 -2.69 -7.78
CA TYR A 121 2.02 -2.23 -7.69
C TYR A 121 2.05 -0.86 -7.01
N VAL A 122 2.83 -0.73 -5.94
CA VAL A 122 3.02 0.52 -5.19
C VAL A 122 4.48 0.91 -5.29
N TYR A 123 4.77 2.11 -5.77
CA TYR A 123 6.13 2.60 -5.93
C TYR A 123 6.31 4.02 -5.37
N ASP A 124 7.54 4.38 -5.01
CA ASP A 124 7.88 5.74 -4.59
C ASP A 124 8.10 6.66 -5.79
N ALA A 125 7.66 7.91 -5.71
CA ALA A 125 7.81 8.89 -6.78
C ALA A 125 9.27 9.10 -7.21
N ASP A 126 10.22 8.92 -6.30
CA ASP A 126 11.64 9.06 -6.59
C ASP A 126 12.19 7.97 -7.52
N ILE A 127 11.48 6.84 -7.65
CA ILE A 127 11.81 5.74 -8.58
C ILE A 127 10.80 5.62 -9.71
N MET A 128 9.99 6.65 -9.98
CA MET A 128 8.91 6.60 -10.98
C MET A 128 9.41 6.20 -12.36
N GLN A 129 10.58 6.69 -12.81
CA GLN A 129 11.14 6.33 -14.11
C GLN A 129 11.43 4.82 -14.19
N THR A 130 12.03 4.25 -13.14
CA THR A 130 12.27 2.81 -13.04
C THR A 130 10.97 2.02 -13.07
N ALA A 131 9.95 2.48 -12.33
CA ALA A 131 8.65 1.82 -12.25
C ALA A 131 7.94 1.82 -13.62
N VAL A 132 7.96 2.94 -14.34
CA VAL A 132 7.36 3.05 -15.69
C VAL A 132 8.06 2.12 -16.67
N GLN A 133 9.39 2.15 -16.72
CA GLN A 133 10.16 1.27 -17.61
C GLN A 133 9.94 -0.21 -17.26
N ALA A 134 9.85 -0.56 -15.99
CA ALA A 134 9.55 -1.93 -15.58
C ALA A 134 8.16 -2.37 -16.04
N LEU A 135 7.16 -1.48 -15.94
CA LEU A 135 5.83 -1.74 -16.45
C LEU A 135 5.79 -1.86 -17.98
N GLU A 136 6.63 -1.15 -18.72
CA GLU A 136 6.74 -1.30 -20.18
C GLU A 136 7.31 -2.67 -20.55
N ILE A 137 8.37 -3.12 -19.86
CA ILE A 137 9.06 -4.41 -20.11
C ILE A 137 8.17 -5.59 -19.72
N CYS A 138 7.48 -5.52 -18.59
CA CYS A 138 6.71 -6.63 -18.04
C CYS A 138 5.46 -6.90 -18.86
N GLU A 139 5.24 -8.14 -19.28
CA GLU A 139 3.99 -8.54 -19.97
C GLU A 139 2.78 -8.46 -19.03
N HIS A 140 2.97 -8.86 -17.77
CA HIS A 140 1.94 -8.75 -16.76
C HIS A 140 1.71 -7.30 -16.34
N LYS A 141 0.47 -6.83 -16.38
CA LYS A 141 0.10 -5.47 -15.93
C LYS A 141 -0.72 -5.56 -14.64
N PRO A 142 -0.25 -4.95 -13.55
CA PRO A 142 -1.07 -4.79 -12.34
C PRO A 142 -2.36 -4.03 -12.66
N LYS A 143 -3.45 -4.39 -12.01
CA LYS A 143 -4.75 -3.69 -12.16
C LYS A 143 -4.72 -2.30 -11.55
N LEU A 144 -3.92 -2.12 -10.51
CA LEU A 144 -3.81 -0.88 -9.76
C LEU A 144 -2.33 -0.52 -9.59
N VAL A 145 -1.97 0.67 -10.02
CA VAL A 145 -0.61 1.21 -9.88
C VAL A 145 -0.66 2.48 -9.04
N LEU A 146 0.00 2.44 -7.88
CA LEU A 146 -0.03 3.50 -6.89
C LEU A 146 1.35 4.15 -6.74
N CYS A 147 1.38 5.48 -6.74
CA CYS A 147 2.57 6.28 -6.51
C CYS A 147 2.52 6.95 -5.15
N VAL A 148 3.55 6.75 -4.34
CA VAL A 148 3.76 7.45 -3.06
C VAL A 148 4.70 8.61 -3.26
N ASN A 149 4.28 9.83 -2.94
CA ASN A 149 5.12 11.03 -3.06
C ASN A 149 5.51 11.58 -1.68
N ASN A 150 6.48 10.93 -1.04
CA ASN A 150 7.01 11.36 0.26
C ASN A 150 7.89 12.61 0.15
N SER A 151 8.59 12.78 -0.97
CA SER A 151 9.49 13.91 -1.21
C SER A 151 8.76 15.23 -1.47
N LYS A 152 7.42 15.19 -1.61
CA LYS A 152 6.55 16.36 -1.91
C LYS A 152 7.01 17.17 -3.12
N LYS A 153 7.72 16.52 -4.05
CA LYS A 153 8.11 17.11 -5.31
C LYS A 153 6.88 17.31 -6.19
N GLU A 154 6.95 18.29 -7.07
CA GLU A 154 5.98 18.40 -8.15
C GLU A 154 6.17 17.23 -9.11
N VAL A 155 5.19 16.34 -9.18
CA VAL A 155 5.25 15.09 -9.95
C VAL A 155 3.99 14.98 -10.81
N THR A 156 4.18 14.80 -12.11
CA THR A 156 3.11 14.46 -13.05
C THR A 156 3.07 12.94 -13.17
N LEU A 157 1.95 12.33 -12.78
CA LEU A 157 1.79 10.88 -12.89
C LEU A 157 1.54 10.45 -14.34
N PRO A 158 2.08 9.30 -14.74
CA PRO A 158 1.69 8.64 -15.98
C PRO A 158 0.20 8.28 -15.99
N GLU A 159 -0.36 8.09 -17.18
CA GLU A 159 -1.76 7.68 -17.33
C GLU A 159 -2.02 6.33 -16.62
N GLY A 160 -3.12 6.26 -15.90
CA GLY A 160 -3.51 5.06 -15.14
C GLY A 160 -2.82 4.89 -13.78
N HIS A 161 -1.87 5.77 -13.43
CA HIS A 161 -1.25 5.77 -12.11
C HIS A 161 -2.02 6.70 -11.15
N ILE A 162 -2.06 6.34 -9.87
CA ILE A 162 -2.84 7.06 -8.85
C ILE A 162 -1.93 7.43 -7.67
N PHE A 163 -2.05 8.65 -7.14
CA PHE A 163 -1.35 9.01 -5.92
C PHE A 163 -1.90 8.26 -4.71
N PHE A 164 -0.98 7.70 -3.93
CA PHE A 164 -1.26 7.14 -2.62
C PHE A 164 -0.60 8.04 -1.56
N ASP A 165 -1.39 8.88 -0.92
CA ASP A 165 -0.93 9.84 0.09
C ASP A 165 -1.15 9.38 1.54
N GLY A 166 -1.65 8.15 1.72
CA GLY A 166 -1.96 7.59 3.04
C GLY A 166 -3.25 8.16 3.66
N THR A 167 -3.89 9.12 3.01
CA THR A 167 -5.27 9.45 3.35
C THR A 167 -6.20 8.36 2.81
N PRO A 168 -7.36 8.12 3.44
CA PRO A 168 -8.33 7.19 2.87
C PRO A 168 -8.66 7.69 1.47
N VAL A 169 -8.38 6.87 0.46
CA VAL A 169 -8.84 7.14 -0.89
C VAL A 169 -10.37 7.07 -0.88
N MET A 170 -10.99 8.10 -0.33
CA MET A 170 -12.38 8.41 -0.56
C MET A 170 -12.41 9.13 -1.91
N ASN A 171 -12.55 8.39 -2.95
CA ASN A 171 -12.60 8.74 -4.38
C ASN A 171 -11.31 8.38 -5.13
N VAL A 172 -11.10 7.08 -5.37
CA VAL A 172 -10.50 6.69 -6.62
C VAL A 172 -11.57 6.89 -7.70
N MET A 173 -11.82 8.14 -8.05
CA MET A 173 -12.30 8.39 -9.40
C MET A 173 -11.10 8.13 -10.31
N PRO A 174 -11.24 7.33 -11.38
CA PRO A 174 -10.24 7.34 -12.44
C PRO A 174 -10.02 8.80 -12.78
N TYR A 175 -8.78 9.26 -12.82
CA TYR A 175 -8.43 10.62 -13.20
C TYR A 175 -8.89 10.80 -14.65
N PHE A 176 -10.14 11.15 -14.82
CA PHE A 176 -10.61 11.68 -16.08
C PHE A 176 -9.88 13.00 -16.27
N SER A 177 -9.08 13.08 -17.32
CA SER A 177 -8.44 14.35 -17.66
C SER A 177 -9.52 15.46 -17.68
N ILE A 178 -9.15 16.69 -17.35
CA ILE A 178 -10.07 17.84 -17.38
C ILE A 178 -10.84 17.87 -18.72
N LYS A 179 -10.24 17.43 -19.82
CA LYS A 179 -10.89 17.25 -21.12
C LYS A 179 -12.03 16.20 -21.10
N SER A 180 -11.87 15.09 -20.39
CA SER A 180 -12.89 14.06 -20.32
C SER A 180 -14.08 14.49 -19.44
N MET A 181 -13.84 15.32 -18.41
CA MET A 181 -14.90 15.87 -17.56
C MET A 181 -15.73 16.94 -18.29
N GLN A 182 -15.09 17.74 -19.14
CA GLN A 182 -15.79 18.71 -19.99
C GLN A 182 -16.69 18.03 -21.04
N LEU A 183 -16.29 16.86 -21.56
CA LEU A 183 -17.09 16.06 -22.48
C LEU A 183 -18.34 15.42 -21.82
N LEU A 184 -18.33 15.25 -20.49
CA LEU A 184 -19.43 14.69 -19.72
C LEU A 184 -20.35 15.76 -19.09
N GLY A 185 -20.10 17.06 -19.36
CA GLY A 185 -20.93 18.15 -18.86
C GLY A 185 -20.88 18.36 -17.34
N LEU A 186 -19.86 17.82 -16.65
CA LEU A 186 -19.68 17.97 -15.21
C LEU A 186 -18.88 19.25 -14.88
N ASN A 187 -19.56 20.26 -14.36
CA ASN A 187 -18.92 21.44 -13.78
C ASN A 187 -18.23 21.08 -12.46
N VAL A 188 -16.91 21.00 -12.47
CA VAL A 188 -16.11 20.77 -11.25
C VAL A 188 -15.66 22.11 -10.69
N LEU A 189 -16.19 22.46 -9.52
CA LEU A 189 -15.68 23.57 -8.73
C LEU A 189 -14.36 23.14 -8.06
N ILE A 190 -13.23 23.59 -8.61
CA ILE A 190 -11.91 23.37 -8.00
C ILE A 190 -11.78 24.34 -6.82
N ILE A 191 -12.00 23.85 -5.60
CA ILE A 191 -11.63 24.59 -4.39
C ILE A 191 -10.13 24.36 -4.15
N THR A 192 -9.30 25.22 -4.71
CA THR A 192 -7.90 25.32 -4.29
C THR A 192 -7.85 25.98 -2.91
N ARG A 193 -7.65 25.22 -1.86
CA ARG A 193 -7.24 25.80 -0.58
C ARG A 193 -5.79 26.25 -0.70
N HIS A 194 -5.58 27.53 -0.93
CA HIS A 194 -4.31 28.19 -0.63
C HIS A 194 -4.13 28.15 0.89
N ALA A 195 -3.05 27.54 1.37
CA ALA A 195 -2.60 27.77 2.73
C ALA A 195 -2.08 29.23 2.80
N PRO A 196 -2.45 29.99 3.82
CA PRO A 196 -1.84 31.31 4.02
C PRO A 196 -0.36 31.16 4.41
N ALA A 197 0.44 32.12 3.97
CA ALA A 197 1.87 32.24 4.20
C ALA A 197 2.24 32.36 5.67
#